data_5dc62605d921de168cad826f2696fbe2
#
_entry.id   5dc62605d921de168cad826f2696fbe2
#
_cell.length_a   1.000
_cell.length_b   1.000
_cell.length_c   1.000
_cell.angle_alpha   90.00
_cell.angle_beta   90.00
_cell.angle_gamma   90.00
#
_symmetry.space_group_name_H-M   'P 1'
#
loop_
_entity.id
_entity.type
_entity.pdbx_description
1 polymer ?
#
loop_
_entity_poly.entity_id
_entity_poly.type
_entity_poly.pdbx_seq_one_letter_code
_entity_poly.pdbx_strand_id
1 'polypeptide(L)'
;WAAYAGAPIFLEEIVSRPGHSLIHQSHCATQCHTAINADGFGLAWYGDRPEPGLYRDVMPAWSDPNLKSLVAQVKSGMFLAHVRASTGTATSRNNCHPFTHGRWSFMHNGQVGGYDAFRRSAEMMIPDDLYPARRGATDSEAIFLVALAEGLEADPRGALERAAARFIALAREKGAAPHLRMTAALSDGRRLYAVRYATDDKAPTLYHRWSETRQGMAVVSEPLETDEGDWSEVPAGSFCTFAGDTVLIEEFRPGHLSAVAA
;
A
#
# COMPACT_ATOMS: atom_id res chain seq x y z
N TRP A 1 -4.73 5.44 3.19
CA TRP A 1 -3.27 5.51 3.18
C TRP A 1 -2.75 6.69 2.35
N ALA A 2 -1.50 7.07 2.59
CA ALA A 2 -0.81 8.10 1.85
C ALA A 2 0.65 7.69 1.60
N ALA A 3 1.21 8.05 0.44
CA ALA A 3 2.62 7.94 0.11
C ALA A 3 3.14 9.26 -0.45
N TYR A 4 4.43 9.50 -0.31
CA TYR A 4 5.10 10.69 -0.80
C TYR A 4 6.44 10.34 -1.45
N ALA A 5 6.76 11.03 -2.54
CA ALA A 5 8.04 10.95 -3.23
C ALA A 5 8.45 12.34 -3.74
N GLY A 6 9.60 12.86 -3.30
CA GLY A 6 10.08 14.19 -3.72
C GLY A 6 11.18 14.78 -2.86
N ALA A 7 11.28 16.09 -2.80
CA ALA A 7 12.19 16.75 -1.88
C ALA A 7 11.83 16.41 -0.42
N PRO A 8 12.83 16.25 0.48
CA PRO A 8 12.53 15.84 1.86
C PRO A 8 11.65 16.85 2.59
N ILE A 9 10.50 16.38 3.08
CA ILE A 9 9.55 17.13 3.92
C ILE A 9 9.42 16.46 5.29
N PHE A 10 8.87 17.16 6.28
CA PHE A 10 8.43 16.51 7.51
C PHE A 10 7.21 15.63 7.23
N LEU A 11 7.17 14.44 7.84
CA LEU A 11 6.07 13.50 7.59
C LEU A 11 4.71 14.11 7.97
N GLU A 12 4.67 15.02 8.94
CA GLU A 12 3.45 15.70 9.36
C GLU A 12 2.74 16.47 8.24
N GLU A 13 3.48 16.93 7.22
CA GLU A 13 2.90 17.67 6.08
C GLU A 13 1.91 16.85 5.25
N ILE A 14 1.98 15.52 5.36
CA ILE A 14 1.04 14.58 4.72
C ILE A 14 0.18 13.88 5.76
N VAL A 15 0.79 13.47 6.91
CA VAL A 15 0.14 12.56 7.85
C VAL A 15 -0.82 13.27 8.78
N SER A 16 -0.55 14.52 9.20
CA SER A 16 -1.31 15.18 10.26
C SER A 16 -1.73 16.64 10.00
N ARG A 17 -1.00 17.42 9.20
CA ARG A 17 -1.29 18.85 8.98
C ARG A 17 -2.48 19.14 8.05
N PRO A 18 -2.69 18.41 6.94
CA PRO A 18 -3.84 18.67 6.05
C PRO A 18 -5.16 18.58 6.81
N GLY A 19 -6.14 19.37 6.40
CA GLY A 19 -7.47 19.39 7.04
C GLY A 19 -8.17 18.03 6.98
N HIS A 20 -7.95 17.27 5.90
CA HIS A 20 -8.38 15.88 5.73
C HIS A 20 -7.18 14.93 5.75
N SER A 21 -6.25 15.15 6.70
CA SER A 21 -5.03 14.36 6.86
C SER A 21 -5.30 12.88 7.12
N LEU A 22 -4.28 12.04 6.97
CA LEU A 22 -4.41 10.62 7.24
C LEU A 22 -4.86 10.33 8.68
N ILE A 23 -4.38 11.10 9.67
CA ILE A 23 -4.88 11.00 11.05
C ILE A 23 -6.36 11.39 11.13
N HIS A 24 -6.81 12.44 10.42
CA HIS A 24 -8.21 12.79 10.38
C HIS A 24 -9.06 11.70 9.70
N GLN A 25 -8.63 11.18 8.55
CA GLN A 25 -9.27 10.05 7.85
C GLN A 25 -9.38 8.80 8.72
N SER A 26 -8.45 8.59 9.66
CA SER A 26 -8.54 7.44 10.58
C SER A 26 -9.76 7.51 11.49
N HIS A 27 -10.25 8.73 11.78
CA HIS A 27 -11.45 8.96 12.57
C HIS A 27 -12.71 9.17 11.72
N CYS A 28 -12.57 9.72 10.50
CA CYS A 28 -13.67 10.08 9.60
C CYS A 28 -13.25 9.94 8.14
N ALA A 29 -13.21 8.71 7.63
CA ALA A 29 -12.96 8.45 6.20
C ALA A 29 -14.25 8.65 5.40
N THR A 30 -14.15 9.24 4.21
CA THR A 30 -15.32 9.56 3.35
C THR A 30 -15.44 8.64 2.15
N GLN A 31 -14.34 8.01 1.72
CA GLN A 31 -14.30 7.12 0.55
C GLN A 31 -13.97 5.66 0.89
N CYS A 32 -13.94 5.31 2.17
CA CYS A 32 -13.68 3.96 2.66
C CYS A 32 -14.99 3.24 3.04
N HIS A 33 -15.00 1.89 2.95
CA HIS A 33 -16.14 1.08 3.39
C HIS A 33 -16.43 1.22 4.90
N THR A 34 -15.44 1.60 5.70
CA THR A 34 -15.54 1.87 7.13
C THR A 34 -15.19 3.32 7.40
N ALA A 35 -16.12 4.03 8.06
CA ALA A 35 -15.90 5.44 8.42
C ALA A 35 -14.77 5.62 9.45
N ILE A 36 -14.46 4.59 10.25
CA ILE A 36 -13.46 4.62 11.33
C ILE A 36 -12.39 3.56 11.06
N ASN A 37 -11.11 3.99 11.05
CA ASN A 37 -9.94 3.14 10.86
C ASN A 37 -9.12 3.14 12.16
N ALA A 38 -9.61 2.38 13.18
CA ALA A 38 -9.10 2.41 14.55
C ALA A 38 -8.20 1.21 14.93
N ASP A 39 -7.96 0.28 14.00
CA ASP A 39 -7.31 -1.01 14.28
C ASP A 39 -5.80 -0.99 14.08
N GLY A 40 -5.21 0.19 14.22
CA GLY A 40 -3.79 0.43 14.13
C GLY A 40 -3.37 1.30 12.95
N PHE A 41 -2.08 1.59 12.90
CA PHE A 41 -1.46 2.41 11.87
C PHE A 41 0.00 2.00 11.66
N GLY A 42 0.64 2.57 10.65
CA GLY A 42 2.08 2.48 10.51
C GLY A 42 2.65 3.43 9.46
N LEU A 43 3.95 3.63 9.59
CA LEU A 43 4.80 4.46 8.76
C LEU A 43 6.01 3.67 8.32
N ALA A 44 6.41 3.80 7.06
CA ALA A 44 7.73 3.42 6.57
C ALA A 44 8.34 4.64 5.87
N TRP A 45 9.58 5.00 6.20
CA TRP A 45 10.28 6.15 5.62
C TRP A 45 11.72 5.79 5.27
N TYR A 46 12.26 6.43 4.23
CA TYR A 46 13.63 6.22 3.80
C TYR A 46 14.49 7.43 4.20
N GLY A 47 15.64 7.13 4.78
CA GLY A 47 16.70 8.07 5.14
C GLY A 47 17.98 7.73 4.40
N ASP A 48 19.11 7.77 5.12
CA ASP A 48 20.43 7.50 4.54
C ASP A 48 20.68 6.01 4.27
N ARG A 49 19.89 5.13 4.86
CA ARG A 49 20.01 3.69 4.68
C ARG A 49 19.04 3.18 3.61
N PRO A 50 19.39 2.10 2.88
CA PRO A 50 18.50 1.52 1.88
C PRO A 50 17.25 0.90 2.49
N GLU A 51 17.35 0.33 3.71
CA GLU A 51 16.19 -0.23 4.40
C GLU A 51 15.35 0.89 5.02
N PRO A 52 14.02 0.82 4.90
CA PRO A 52 13.16 1.84 5.50
C PRO A 52 13.15 1.76 7.02
N GLY A 53 13.07 2.92 7.69
CA GLY A 53 12.61 3.01 9.06
C GLY A 53 11.15 2.59 9.14
N LEU A 54 10.75 1.89 10.21
CA LEU A 54 9.39 1.35 10.36
C LEU A 54 8.86 1.66 11.76
N TYR A 55 7.67 2.26 11.84
CA TYR A 55 6.92 2.42 13.08
C TYR A 55 5.48 1.95 12.87
N ARG A 56 5.02 1.02 13.70
CA ARG A 56 3.65 0.47 13.66
C ARG A 56 3.10 0.32 15.06
N ASP A 57 1.83 0.67 15.24
CA ASP A 57 1.12 0.40 16.48
C ASP A 57 -0.33 -0.03 16.21
N VAL A 58 -0.94 -0.66 17.23
CA VAL A 58 -2.33 -1.12 17.23
C VAL A 58 -3.30 -0.06 17.76
N MET A 59 -2.77 1.01 18.34
CA MET A 59 -3.60 2.13 18.80
C MET A 59 -4.20 2.88 17.62
N PRO A 60 -5.35 3.54 17.80
CA PRO A 60 -5.85 4.48 16.81
C PRO A 60 -4.85 5.62 16.57
N ALA A 61 -4.59 5.97 15.29
CA ALA A 61 -3.59 6.98 14.92
C ALA A 61 -3.83 8.35 15.59
N TRP A 62 -5.08 8.75 15.80
CA TRP A 62 -5.42 10.03 16.44
C TRP A 62 -5.06 10.09 17.92
N SER A 63 -4.95 8.95 18.60
CA SER A 63 -4.71 8.85 20.05
C SER A 63 -3.24 8.61 20.42
N ASP A 64 -2.34 8.40 19.44
CA ASP A 64 -0.94 8.09 19.71
C ASP A 64 -0.08 9.37 19.75
N PRO A 65 0.42 9.78 20.94
CA PRO A 65 1.31 10.95 21.05
C PRO A 65 2.69 10.69 20.47
N ASN A 66 3.17 9.43 20.42
CA ASN A 66 4.46 9.08 19.84
C ASN A 66 4.42 9.25 18.32
N LEU A 67 3.31 8.87 17.67
CA LEU A 67 3.11 9.14 16.25
C LEU A 67 3.23 10.64 15.96
N LYS A 68 2.51 11.48 16.72
CA LYS A 68 2.53 12.94 16.53
C LYS A 68 3.93 13.52 16.71
N SER A 69 4.66 13.06 17.71
CA SER A 69 6.05 13.48 17.96
C SER A 69 6.98 13.03 16.81
N LEU A 70 6.84 11.80 16.35
CA LEU A 70 7.66 11.23 15.29
C LEU A 70 7.46 11.98 13.97
N VAL A 71 6.21 12.17 13.53
CA VAL A 71 5.92 12.81 12.23
C VAL A 71 6.36 14.28 12.20
N ALA A 72 6.39 14.95 13.34
CA ALA A 72 6.84 16.33 13.47
C ALA A 72 8.39 16.49 13.40
N GLN A 73 9.16 15.40 13.56
CA GLN A 73 10.63 15.44 13.59
C GLN A 73 11.29 14.68 12.46
N VAL A 74 10.63 13.66 11.91
CA VAL A 74 11.21 12.86 10.82
C VAL A 74 11.01 13.59 9.50
N LYS A 75 12.12 13.80 8.78
CA LYS A 75 12.17 14.29 7.40
C LYS A 75 12.49 13.15 6.46
N SER A 76 11.75 13.05 5.35
CA SER A 76 12.02 12.05 4.31
C SER A 76 11.54 12.53 2.95
N GLY A 77 12.28 12.16 1.92
CA GLY A 77 11.87 12.34 0.51
C GLY A 77 11.05 11.17 -0.03
N MET A 78 10.94 10.07 0.72
CA MET A 78 10.16 8.89 0.33
C MET A 78 9.59 8.22 1.57
N PHE A 79 8.26 8.16 1.68
CA PHE A 79 7.60 7.48 2.79
C PHE A 79 6.20 6.97 2.43
N LEU A 80 5.76 5.97 3.17
CA LEU A 80 4.44 5.37 3.12
C LEU A 80 3.80 5.43 4.50
N ALA A 81 2.51 5.78 4.56
CA ALA A 81 1.74 5.87 5.79
C ALA A 81 0.35 5.22 5.62
N HIS A 82 -0.06 4.45 6.60
CA HIS A 82 -1.32 3.70 6.55
C HIS A 82 -2.08 3.77 7.87
N VAL A 83 -3.40 3.92 7.80
CA VAL A 83 -4.33 3.71 8.93
C VAL A 83 -5.20 2.50 8.62
N ARG A 84 -5.38 1.63 9.59
CA ARG A 84 -5.97 0.30 9.39
C ARG A 84 -7.42 0.25 9.89
N ALA A 85 -8.31 -0.30 9.03
CA ALA A 85 -9.57 -0.89 9.45
C ALA A 85 -9.45 -2.41 9.24
N SER A 86 -9.68 -3.19 10.27
CA SER A 86 -9.58 -4.65 10.22
C SER A 86 -10.82 -5.26 9.57
N THR A 87 -10.60 -6.19 8.65
CA THR A 87 -11.65 -6.97 7.99
C THR A 87 -11.58 -8.45 8.40
N GLY A 88 -11.46 -8.73 9.72
CA GLY A 88 -11.49 -10.11 10.23
C GLY A 88 -10.18 -10.67 10.75
N THR A 89 -9.05 -9.98 10.57
CA THR A 89 -7.77 -10.42 11.17
C THR A 89 -7.56 -9.82 12.56
N ALA A 90 -6.87 -10.55 13.44
CA ALA A 90 -6.56 -10.10 14.80
C ALA A 90 -5.84 -8.74 14.82
N THR A 91 -6.13 -7.92 15.83
CA THR A 91 -5.40 -6.68 16.09
C THR A 91 -3.99 -7.01 16.55
N SER A 92 -3.01 -6.74 15.70
CA SER A 92 -1.59 -7.01 15.93
C SER A 92 -0.74 -6.02 15.15
N ARG A 93 0.40 -5.59 15.71
CA ARG A 93 1.39 -4.77 14.98
C ARG A 93 1.86 -5.44 13.71
N ASN A 94 1.95 -6.77 13.70
CA ASN A 94 2.35 -7.52 12.51
C ASN A 94 1.33 -7.48 11.37
N ASN A 95 0.09 -7.10 11.66
CA ASN A 95 -0.98 -6.92 10.68
C ASN A 95 -1.13 -5.46 10.23
N CYS A 96 -0.37 -4.52 10.80
CA CYS A 96 -0.37 -3.12 10.39
C CYS A 96 0.58 -2.90 9.21
N HIS A 97 0.10 -2.21 8.18
CA HIS A 97 0.93 -1.74 7.07
C HIS A 97 1.81 -0.54 7.51
N PRO A 98 2.88 -0.19 6.78
CA PRO A 98 3.47 -0.92 5.67
C PRO A 98 4.18 -2.20 6.09
N PHE A 99 4.21 -3.20 5.19
CA PHE A 99 5.09 -4.35 5.29
C PHE A 99 6.44 -4.02 4.66
N THR A 100 7.54 -4.56 5.21
CA THR A 100 8.89 -4.29 4.72
C THR A 100 9.71 -5.56 4.58
N HIS A 101 10.55 -5.63 3.53
CA HIS A 101 11.55 -6.66 3.36
C HIS A 101 12.73 -6.11 2.55
N GLY A 102 13.96 -6.21 3.10
CA GLY A 102 15.10 -5.51 2.53
C GLY A 102 14.80 -4.03 2.35
N ARG A 103 15.04 -3.50 1.16
CA ARG A 103 14.74 -2.09 0.84
C ARG A 103 13.27 -1.83 0.45
N TRP A 104 12.46 -2.85 0.27
CA TRP A 104 11.08 -2.70 -0.17
C TRP A 104 10.12 -2.41 0.99
N SER A 105 9.19 -1.52 0.73
CA SER A 105 8.00 -1.29 1.57
C SER A 105 6.73 -1.41 0.72
N PHE A 106 5.65 -1.93 1.32
CA PHE A 106 4.39 -2.21 0.66
C PHE A 106 3.21 -1.93 1.57
N MET A 107 2.18 -1.30 1.04
CA MET A 107 0.88 -1.15 1.70
C MET A 107 -0.27 -1.37 0.72
N HIS A 108 -1.42 -1.80 1.25
CA HIS A 108 -2.56 -2.24 0.45
C HIS A 108 -3.88 -1.92 1.15
N ASN A 109 -4.79 -1.30 0.41
CA ASN A 109 -6.21 -1.26 0.70
C ASN A 109 -6.94 -2.20 -0.26
N GLY A 110 -7.78 -3.07 0.28
CA GLY A 110 -8.51 -4.05 -0.50
C GLY A 110 -8.62 -5.37 0.22
N GLN A 111 -8.88 -6.42 -0.54
CA GLN A 111 -9.00 -7.77 0.00
C GLN A 111 -8.88 -8.83 -1.09
N VAL A 112 -8.41 -10.00 -0.69
CA VAL A 112 -8.65 -11.26 -1.40
C VAL A 112 -9.85 -11.94 -0.76
N GLY A 113 -10.96 -12.05 -1.48
CA GLY A 113 -12.19 -12.64 -0.93
C GLY A 113 -11.96 -14.09 -0.49
N GLY A 114 -12.51 -14.43 0.69
CA GLY A 114 -12.41 -15.77 1.23
C GLY A 114 -11.00 -16.23 1.62
N TYR A 115 -10.04 -15.30 1.78
CA TYR A 115 -8.63 -15.59 2.04
C TYR A 115 -8.41 -16.60 3.18
N ASP A 116 -9.16 -16.50 4.28
CA ASP A 116 -9.01 -17.40 5.43
C ASP A 116 -9.25 -18.87 5.07
N ALA A 117 -10.15 -19.14 4.12
CA ALA A 117 -10.45 -20.52 3.69
C ALA A 117 -9.30 -21.19 2.93
N PHE A 118 -8.42 -20.40 2.28
CA PHE A 118 -7.29 -20.93 1.51
C PHE A 118 -5.94 -20.33 1.93
N ARG A 119 -5.89 -19.66 3.07
CA ARG A 119 -4.69 -19.01 3.59
C ARG A 119 -3.46 -19.91 3.56
N ARG A 120 -3.60 -21.17 3.98
CA ARG A 120 -2.49 -22.14 3.93
C ARG A 120 -1.96 -22.32 2.51
N SER A 121 -2.83 -22.50 1.52
CA SER A 121 -2.43 -22.63 0.11
C SER A 121 -1.74 -21.37 -0.40
N ALA A 122 -2.22 -20.19 0.00
CA ALA A 122 -1.60 -18.92 -0.33
C ALA A 122 -0.20 -18.77 0.31
N GLU A 123 -0.06 -19.13 1.58
CA GLU A 123 1.23 -19.08 2.28
C GLU A 123 2.25 -20.08 1.71
N MET A 124 1.82 -21.22 1.18
CA MET A 124 2.71 -22.17 0.47
C MET A 124 3.28 -21.64 -0.85
N MET A 125 2.78 -20.51 -1.36
CA MET A 125 3.38 -19.84 -2.53
C MET A 125 4.61 -19.00 -2.14
N ILE A 126 4.83 -18.75 -0.84
CA ILE A 126 5.99 -18.03 -0.32
C ILE A 126 7.15 -19.03 -0.21
N PRO A 127 8.28 -18.81 -0.89
CA PRO A 127 9.43 -19.69 -0.79
C PRO A 127 10.01 -19.76 0.63
N ASP A 128 10.70 -20.86 0.94
CA ASP A 128 11.24 -21.13 2.28
C ASP A 128 12.21 -20.05 2.79
N ASP A 129 12.97 -19.43 1.90
CA ASP A 129 13.91 -18.34 2.24
C ASP A 129 13.20 -17.02 2.58
N LEU A 130 12.01 -16.77 2.04
CA LEU A 130 11.18 -15.61 2.35
C LEU A 130 10.16 -15.87 3.47
N TYR A 131 9.81 -17.14 3.70
CA TYR A 131 8.78 -17.50 4.69
C TYR A 131 9.05 -16.98 6.11
N PRO A 132 10.30 -16.91 6.62
CA PRO A 132 10.60 -16.29 7.91
C PRO A 132 10.22 -14.81 8.02
N ALA A 133 10.03 -14.11 6.89
CA ALA A 133 9.55 -12.72 6.87
C ALA A 133 8.03 -12.59 7.06
N ARG A 134 7.27 -13.69 6.93
CA ARG A 134 5.83 -13.75 7.20
C ARG A 134 5.58 -13.63 8.71
N ARG A 135 5.14 -12.46 9.16
CA ARG A 135 4.97 -12.13 10.58
C ARG A 135 3.51 -12.03 11.00
N GLY A 136 2.66 -11.56 10.12
CA GLY A 136 1.25 -11.33 10.36
C GLY A 136 0.35 -12.42 9.77
N ALA A 137 -0.92 -12.07 9.56
CA ALA A 137 -1.94 -12.99 9.10
C ALA A 137 -2.71 -12.46 7.87
N THR A 138 -2.34 -11.25 7.37
CA THR A 138 -3.09 -10.59 6.31
C THR A 138 -2.79 -11.17 4.93
N ASP A 139 -3.76 -11.11 4.04
CA ASP A 139 -3.59 -11.35 2.61
C ASP A 139 -2.57 -10.39 1.98
N SER A 140 -2.56 -9.15 2.42
CA SER A 140 -1.66 -8.09 1.94
C SER A 140 -0.18 -8.44 2.13
N GLU A 141 0.21 -8.95 3.31
CA GLU A 141 1.59 -9.39 3.56
C GLU A 141 1.95 -10.61 2.71
N ALA A 142 1.02 -11.54 2.53
CA ALA A 142 1.24 -12.69 1.67
C ALA A 142 1.42 -12.29 0.20
N ILE A 143 0.58 -11.35 -0.31
CA ILE A 143 0.73 -10.79 -1.67
C ILE A 143 2.13 -10.15 -1.82
N PHE A 144 2.58 -9.37 -0.85
CA PHE A 144 3.88 -8.72 -0.90
C PHE A 144 5.03 -9.73 -0.96
N LEU A 145 5.01 -10.76 -0.11
CA LEU A 145 6.06 -11.79 -0.10
C LEU A 145 6.06 -12.64 -1.37
N VAL A 146 4.88 -12.94 -1.92
CA VAL A 146 4.78 -13.60 -3.23
C VAL A 146 5.29 -12.70 -4.36
N ALA A 147 5.00 -11.39 -4.33
CA ALA A 147 5.53 -10.46 -5.33
C ALA A 147 7.06 -10.36 -5.29
N LEU A 148 7.67 -10.40 -4.08
CA LEU A 148 9.13 -10.49 -3.94
C LEU A 148 9.68 -11.76 -4.60
N ALA A 149 9.04 -12.91 -4.38
CA ALA A 149 9.41 -14.18 -5.00
C ALA A 149 9.25 -14.17 -6.53
N GLU A 150 8.27 -13.44 -7.03
CA GLU A 150 8.00 -13.26 -8.46
C GLU A 150 8.94 -12.26 -9.15
N GLY A 151 9.95 -11.72 -8.43
CA GLY A 151 10.99 -10.88 -9.00
C GLY A 151 10.69 -9.38 -8.93
N LEU A 152 10.10 -8.91 -7.85
CA LEU A 152 9.78 -7.49 -7.61
C LEU A 152 10.97 -6.55 -7.84
N GLU A 153 12.17 -7.01 -7.55
CA GLU A 153 13.43 -6.25 -7.72
C GLU A 153 13.72 -5.87 -9.19
N ALA A 154 13.42 -6.78 -10.12
CA ALA A 154 13.74 -6.61 -11.53
C ALA A 154 12.57 -6.01 -12.33
N ASP A 155 11.35 -6.38 -11.99
CA ASP A 155 10.12 -6.02 -12.72
C ASP A 155 8.95 -5.83 -11.74
N PRO A 156 8.82 -4.64 -11.12
CA PRO A 156 7.80 -4.39 -10.12
C PRO A 156 6.36 -4.62 -10.61
N ARG A 157 6.05 -4.19 -11.84
CA ARG A 157 4.72 -4.39 -12.43
C ARG A 157 4.43 -5.87 -12.66
N GLY A 158 5.27 -6.55 -13.42
CA GLY A 158 5.04 -7.95 -13.77
C GLY A 158 5.06 -8.87 -12.55
N ALA A 159 5.90 -8.58 -11.53
CA ALA A 159 5.90 -9.34 -10.29
C ALA A 159 4.58 -9.22 -9.53
N LEU A 160 4.01 -8.02 -9.44
CA LEU A 160 2.69 -7.81 -8.83
C LEU A 160 1.58 -8.43 -9.67
N GLU A 161 1.65 -8.37 -11.01
CA GLU A 161 0.69 -9.04 -11.90
C GLU A 161 0.71 -10.56 -11.69
N ARG A 162 1.90 -11.17 -11.62
CA ARG A 162 2.07 -12.61 -11.37
C ARG A 162 1.55 -13.00 -9.98
N ALA A 163 1.91 -12.25 -8.94
CA ALA A 163 1.40 -12.46 -7.59
C ALA A 163 -0.14 -12.36 -7.57
N ALA A 164 -0.72 -11.28 -8.08
CA ALA A 164 -2.16 -11.06 -8.13
C ALA A 164 -2.87 -12.19 -8.89
N ALA A 165 -2.33 -12.64 -10.02
CA ALA A 165 -2.89 -13.76 -10.81
C ALA A 165 -2.99 -15.05 -9.99
N ARG A 166 -1.97 -15.36 -9.17
CA ARG A 166 -1.98 -16.54 -8.29
C ARG A 166 -3.08 -16.47 -7.22
N PHE A 167 -3.22 -15.31 -6.57
CA PHE A 167 -4.29 -15.11 -5.57
C PHE A 167 -5.69 -15.16 -6.21
N ILE A 168 -5.86 -14.55 -7.39
CA ILE A 168 -7.11 -14.62 -8.16
C ILE A 168 -7.45 -16.07 -8.51
N ALA A 169 -6.47 -16.86 -8.93
CA ALA A 169 -6.68 -18.28 -9.27
C ALA A 169 -7.14 -19.07 -8.04
N LEU A 170 -6.49 -18.91 -6.89
CA LEU A 170 -6.90 -19.55 -5.64
C LEU A 170 -8.30 -19.13 -5.21
N ALA A 171 -8.63 -17.84 -5.26
CA ALA A 171 -9.96 -17.35 -4.90
C ALA A 171 -11.04 -17.94 -5.81
N ARG A 172 -10.77 -18.03 -7.12
CA ARG A 172 -11.68 -18.67 -8.09
C ARG A 172 -11.88 -20.16 -7.82
N GLU A 173 -10.79 -20.89 -7.56
CA GLU A 173 -10.85 -22.32 -7.22
C GLU A 173 -11.75 -22.59 -6.02
N LYS A 174 -11.75 -21.69 -5.03
CA LYS A 174 -12.57 -21.78 -3.81
C LYS A 174 -13.95 -21.14 -3.93
N GLY A 175 -14.31 -20.62 -5.09
CA GLY A 175 -15.60 -19.95 -5.30
C GLY A 175 -15.76 -18.66 -4.51
N ALA A 176 -14.65 -18.03 -4.09
CA ALA A 176 -14.68 -16.80 -3.30
C ALA A 176 -14.84 -15.56 -4.19
N ALA A 177 -15.57 -14.55 -3.71
CA ALA A 177 -15.74 -13.26 -4.38
C ALA A 177 -15.72 -12.11 -3.37
N PRO A 178 -15.17 -10.93 -3.73
CA PRO A 178 -14.41 -10.66 -4.96
C PRO A 178 -13.11 -11.46 -4.99
N HIS A 179 -12.61 -11.85 -6.17
CA HIS A 179 -11.34 -12.60 -6.22
C HIS A 179 -10.17 -11.74 -5.73
N LEU A 180 -10.13 -10.45 -6.14
CA LEU A 180 -9.17 -9.46 -5.68
C LEU A 180 -9.72 -8.05 -5.86
N ARG A 181 -9.60 -7.22 -4.84
CA ARG A 181 -9.65 -5.75 -4.91
C ARG A 181 -8.33 -5.23 -4.35
N MET A 182 -7.66 -4.34 -5.08
CA MET A 182 -6.34 -3.87 -4.72
C MET A 182 -6.15 -2.40 -5.06
N THR A 183 -5.85 -1.58 -4.06
CA THR A 183 -5.21 -0.30 -4.23
C THR A 183 -3.99 -0.30 -3.34
N ALA A 184 -2.82 -0.37 -3.94
CA ALA A 184 -1.56 -0.59 -3.25
C ALA A 184 -0.53 0.46 -3.63
N ALA A 185 0.39 0.75 -2.70
CA ALA A 185 1.60 1.48 -2.99
C ALA A 185 2.82 0.70 -2.48
N LEU A 186 3.92 0.82 -3.20
CA LEU A 186 5.19 0.20 -2.85
C LEU A 186 6.35 1.08 -3.27
N SER A 187 7.47 0.94 -2.58
CA SER A 187 8.70 1.67 -2.86
C SER A 187 9.92 0.82 -2.54
N ASP A 188 10.99 1.06 -3.31
CA ASP A 188 12.34 0.54 -3.05
C ASP A 188 13.27 1.62 -2.44
N GLY A 189 12.68 2.75 -2.02
CA GLY A 189 13.40 3.94 -1.53
C GLY A 189 13.89 4.88 -2.63
N ARG A 190 13.79 4.48 -3.91
CA ARG A 190 14.20 5.28 -5.07
C ARG A 190 13.03 5.68 -5.94
N ARG A 191 12.05 4.79 -6.09
CA ARG A 191 10.85 4.98 -6.89
C ARG A 191 9.62 4.65 -6.08
N LEU A 192 8.55 5.37 -6.34
CA LEU A 192 7.23 5.09 -5.82
C LEU A 192 6.38 4.48 -6.94
N TYR A 193 5.71 3.38 -6.61
CA TYR A 193 4.78 2.71 -7.51
C TYR A 193 3.42 2.59 -6.84
N ALA A 194 2.35 2.55 -7.65
CA ALA A 194 1.02 2.26 -7.14
C ALA A 194 0.21 1.43 -8.14
N VAL A 195 -0.76 0.69 -7.61
CA VAL A 195 -1.70 -0.14 -8.38
C VAL A 195 -3.11 0.19 -7.96
N ARG A 196 -4.02 0.28 -8.94
CA ARG A 196 -5.46 0.29 -8.72
C ARG A 196 -6.12 -0.78 -9.58
N TYR A 197 -6.71 -1.79 -8.95
CA TYR A 197 -7.28 -2.95 -9.66
C TYR A 197 -8.42 -3.61 -8.88
N ALA A 198 -9.39 -4.17 -9.59
CA ALA A 198 -10.38 -5.09 -9.03
C ALA A 198 -10.85 -6.08 -10.09
N THR A 199 -11.28 -7.25 -9.64
CA THR A 199 -11.90 -8.28 -10.49
C THR A 199 -13.40 -8.10 -10.69
N ASP A 200 -14.02 -7.16 -9.97
CA ASP A 200 -15.47 -6.93 -9.93
C ASP A 200 -15.84 -5.46 -10.15
N ASP A 201 -15.01 -4.68 -10.83
CA ASP A 201 -15.18 -3.26 -11.15
C ASP A 201 -15.33 -2.33 -9.92
N LYS A 202 -15.03 -2.82 -8.70
CA LYS A 202 -15.10 -2.05 -7.44
C LYS A 202 -13.71 -1.81 -6.85
N ALA A 203 -12.78 -1.34 -7.69
CA ALA A 203 -11.45 -0.98 -7.25
C ALA A 203 -11.53 0.19 -6.24
N PRO A 204 -10.88 0.08 -5.06
CA PRO A 204 -10.78 1.19 -4.13
C PRO A 204 -10.14 2.41 -4.82
N THR A 205 -10.45 3.60 -4.33
CA THR A 205 -9.99 4.86 -4.93
C THR A 205 -8.48 5.05 -4.81
N LEU A 206 -7.90 5.78 -5.76
CA LEU A 206 -6.50 6.17 -5.79
C LEU A 206 -6.35 7.50 -6.49
N TYR A 207 -5.63 8.43 -5.87
CA TYR A 207 -5.37 9.76 -6.39
C TYR A 207 -3.90 10.10 -6.29
N HIS A 208 -3.45 11.03 -7.13
CA HIS A 208 -2.12 11.63 -7.03
C HIS A 208 -2.18 13.13 -7.28
N ARG A 209 -1.20 13.86 -6.70
CA ARG A 209 -1.02 15.29 -6.93
C ARG A 209 0.45 15.67 -6.78
N TRP A 210 0.97 16.37 -7.77
CA TRP A 210 2.26 17.05 -7.66
C TRP A 210 2.10 18.36 -6.88
N SER A 211 3.06 18.69 -6.04
CA SER A 211 3.13 19.95 -5.33
C SER A 211 4.40 20.72 -5.69
N GLU A 212 4.23 21.85 -6.37
CA GLU A 212 5.35 22.73 -6.71
C GLU A 212 6.06 23.27 -5.48
N THR A 213 5.33 23.58 -4.42
CA THR A 213 5.91 24.10 -3.17
C THR A 213 6.73 23.06 -2.42
N ARG A 214 6.30 21.80 -2.45
CA ARG A 214 7.00 20.65 -1.82
C ARG A 214 7.98 19.97 -2.77
N GLN A 215 7.95 20.31 -4.07
CA GLN A 215 8.71 19.59 -5.11
C GLN A 215 8.57 18.08 -4.95
N GLY A 216 7.32 17.62 -4.86
CA GLY A 216 7.05 16.21 -4.60
C GLY A 216 5.62 15.77 -4.91
N MET A 217 5.49 14.48 -5.15
CA MET A 217 4.27 13.77 -5.49
C MET A 217 3.64 13.17 -4.24
N ALA A 218 2.41 13.52 -3.95
CA ALA A 218 1.56 12.81 -2.98
C ALA A 218 0.68 11.81 -3.73
N VAL A 219 0.61 10.57 -3.22
CA VAL A 219 -0.24 9.50 -3.75
C VAL A 219 -1.08 8.98 -2.60
N VAL A 220 -2.41 8.99 -2.74
CA VAL A 220 -3.33 8.78 -1.62
C VAL A 220 -4.53 7.93 -2.02
N SER A 221 -5.08 7.18 -1.07
CA SER A 221 -6.36 6.49 -1.28
C SER A 221 -7.56 7.43 -1.22
N GLU A 222 -7.41 8.60 -0.58
CA GLU A 222 -8.43 9.62 -0.43
C GLU A 222 -7.75 11.01 -0.37
N PRO A 223 -8.23 12.04 -1.10
CA PRO A 223 -7.65 13.38 -1.08
C PRO A 223 -7.45 13.95 0.32
N LEU A 224 -6.32 14.62 0.55
CA LEU A 224 -5.96 15.16 1.87
C LEU A 224 -6.61 16.52 2.15
N GLU A 225 -7.10 17.18 1.13
CA GLU A 225 -7.74 18.50 1.18
C GLU A 225 -8.91 18.51 0.23
N THR A 226 -10.02 19.12 0.63
CA THR A 226 -11.25 19.19 -0.17
C THR A 226 -11.27 20.42 -1.08
N ASP A 227 -10.49 21.47 -0.75
CA ASP A 227 -10.64 22.80 -1.34
C ASP A 227 -9.41 23.27 -2.14
N GLU A 228 -8.30 22.57 -2.15
CA GLU A 228 -7.08 23.00 -2.82
C GLU A 228 -6.58 22.01 -3.87
N GLY A 229 -6.84 22.34 -5.11
CA GLY A 229 -6.17 21.77 -6.27
C GLY A 229 -6.73 20.43 -6.76
N ASP A 230 -6.55 20.23 -8.04
CA ASP A 230 -7.07 19.07 -8.76
C ASP A 230 -6.26 17.82 -8.42
N TRP A 231 -6.80 16.96 -7.55
CA TRP A 231 -6.33 15.60 -7.43
C TRP A 231 -6.67 14.82 -8.69
N SER A 232 -5.69 14.22 -9.30
CA SER A 232 -5.87 13.33 -10.45
C SER A 232 -6.22 11.93 -9.99
N GLU A 233 -7.37 11.43 -10.39
CA GLU A 233 -7.76 10.04 -10.10
C GLU A 233 -7.00 9.07 -11.02
N VAL A 234 -6.45 8.00 -10.45
CA VAL A 234 -5.83 6.90 -11.20
C VAL A 234 -6.93 6.00 -11.74
N PRO A 235 -6.96 5.70 -13.05
CA PRO A 235 -7.94 4.77 -13.61
C PRO A 235 -7.85 3.37 -12.99
N ALA A 236 -8.98 2.67 -12.84
CA ALA A 236 -8.95 1.26 -12.46
C ALA A 236 -8.24 0.42 -13.55
N GLY A 237 -7.57 -0.64 -13.14
CA GLY A 237 -6.78 -1.47 -14.04
C GLY A 237 -5.41 -0.87 -14.38
N SER A 238 -4.87 0.01 -13.52
CA SER A 238 -3.61 0.71 -13.77
C SER A 238 -2.50 0.34 -12.80
N PHE A 239 -1.28 0.33 -13.32
CA PHE A 239 -0.02 0.38 -12.59
C PHE A 239 0.64 1.74 -12.85
N CYS A 240 1.04 2.43 -11.81
CA CYS A 240 1.65 3.75 -11.88
C CYS A 240 3.10 3.72 -11.42
N THR A 241 3.99 4.41 -12.15
CA THR A 241 5.35 4.72 -11.72
C THR A 241 5.47 6.23 -11.58
N PHE A 242 5.89 6.71 -10.40
CA PHE A 242 6.05 8.13 -10.11
C PHE A 242 7.53 8.51 -10.15
N ALA A 243 7.88 9.53 -10.93
CA ALA A 243 9.24 10.03 -11.11
C ALA A 243 9.23 11.56 -11.23
N GLY A 244 9.55 12.27 -10.14
CA GLY A 244 9.38 13.72 -10.07
C GLY A 244 7.92 14.11 -10.26
N ASP A 245 7.65 15.05 -11.15
CA ASP A 245 6.31 15.51 -11.54
C ASP A 245 5.60 14.59 -12.55
N THR A 246 6.33 13.61 -13.08
CA THR A 246 5.82 12.71 -14.12
C THR A 246 5.21 11.46 -13.53
N VAL A 247 4.06 11.05 -14.09
CA VAL A 247 3.39 9.80 -13.78
C VAL A 247 3.28 8.97 -15.05
N LEU A 248 3.94 7.82 -15.06
CA LEU A 248 3.75 6.80 -16.09
C LEU A 248 2.60 5.88 -15.65
N ILE A 249 1.52 5.87 -16.41
CA ILE A 249 0.36 4.99 -16.17
C ILE A 249 0.37 3.90 -17.22
N GLU A 250 0.43 2.66 -16.78
CA GLU A 250 0.43 1.46 -17.62
C GLU A 250 -0.73 0.57 -17.21
N GLU A 251 -1.20 -0.25 -18.13
CA GLU A 251 -2.26 -1.21 -17.82
C GLU A 251 -1.73 -2.31 -16.89
N PHE A 252 -2.52 -2.66 -15.88
CA PHE A 252 -2.26 -3.74 -14.93
C PHE A 252 -3.15 -4.94 -15.26
N ARG A 253 -2.55 -6.04 -15.74
CA ARG A 253 -3.24 -7.23 -16.28
C ARG A 253 -2.85 -8.53 -15.57
N PRO A 254 -3.33 -8.81 -14.36
CA PRO A 254 -3.13 -10.12 -13.74
C PRO A 254 -3.73 -11.23 -14.59
N GLY A 255 -2.91 -12.20 -14.97
CA GLY A 255 -3.35 -13.35 -15.78
C GLY A 255 -3.00 -13.31 -17.28
N HIS A 256 -2.49 -12.19 -17.80
CA HIS A 256 -1.75 -12.19 -19.06
C HIS A 256 -0.29 -12.60 -18.77
N LEU A 257 -0.07 -13.85 -18.44
CA LEU A 257 1.27 -14.43 -18.52
C LEU A 257 1.64 -14.42 -20.00
N SER A 258 2.35 -13.38 -20.45
CA SER A 258 3.17 -13.51 -21.64
C SER A 258 4.03 -14.73 -21.41
N ALA A 259 3.92 -15.74 -22.29
CA ALA A 259 4.81 -16.88 -22.30
C ALA A 259 6.23 -16.29 -22.40
N VAL A 260 6.91 -16.17 -21.27
CA VAL A 260 8.36 -15.94 -21.26
C VAL A 260 8.92 -17.24 -21.79
N ALA A 261 9.49 -17.15 -23.00
CA ALA A 261 10.13 -18.24 -23.68
C ALA A 261 11.08 -18.97 -22.72
N ALA A 262 10.92 -20.30 -22.68
CA ALA A 262 11.79 -21.23 -21.99
C ALA A 262 13.22 -21.17 -22.55
#